data_d7fe2ec036c98277188fbe1c18612100
#
_entry.id   d7fe2ec036c98277188fbe1c18612100
#
_cell.length_a   1.000
_cell.length_b   1.000
_cell.length_c   1.000
_cell.angle_alpha   90.00
_cell.angle_beta   90.00
_cell.angle_gamma   90.00
#
_symmetry.space_group_name_H-M   'P 1'
#
loop_
_entity.id
_entity.type
_entity.pdbx_description
1 polymer ?
#
loop_
_entity_poly.entity_id
_entity_poly.type
_entity_poly.pdbx_seq_one_letter_code
_entity_poly.pdbx_strand_id
1 'polypeptide(L)'
;MRALIIHQNFPGQFVHVARALADNPQNEVAAIGDARTLSKRPAVHPKIRVLAYEVPESGSATTHPYLRDHESHVRRGQVVLRTLMQLKASGWAPDLILAHPGWGEGLFLKDAFPDARVLQYFEYYYDSHGGDVGFDPEFPDTLDDYARVRVKNATQLISLMGSDLGLSPTQWQKSRFPSLLQERLHVVHEGVDTERVKPDPQAWVQVGNHRFKPGDEVVTFVSRNLEPYRGFHTFMRTLPHLQALRPKAHVVIVGGDDVSYGRRPPSGTTYRQLYCGQLAQSVDWSRVHFTRRLPYQDYLRVMQVSAAHVYLTVPFVLSWSMLEAMAAGCLVVGSATAPVQEVITHGENGLLTDFFDPQAIAKTVAQALAEPPPGVREAARRTVVERYDLRSVCLPQWMGLLGA
;
A
#
# COMPACT_ATOMS: atom_id res chain seq x y z
N MET A 1 -28.84 1.93 -9.92
CA MET A 1 -28.33 1.23 -8.72
C MET A 1 -27.93 2.25 -7.67
N ARG A 2 -28.25 1.98 -6.40
CA ARG A 2 -27.77 2.76 -5.24
C ARG A 2 -26.55 2.07 -4.65
N ALA A 3 -25.38 2.70 -4.76
CA ALA A 3 -24.13 2.16 -4.28
C ALA A 3 -23.61 2.93 -3.06
N LEU A 4 -23.24 2.22 -2.00
CA LEU A 4 -22.62 2.77 -0.81
C LEU A 4 -21.16 2.32 -0.70
N ILE A 5 -20.22 3.26 -0.57
CA ILE A 5 -18.81 2.99 -0.43
C ILE A 5 -18.35 3.38 0.97
N ILE A 6 -17.73 2.45 1.70
CA ILE A 6 -17.30 2.68 3.09
C ILE A 6 -15.80 2.45 3.22
N HIS A 7 -15.09 3.51 3.59
CA HIS A 7 -13.65 3.45 3.80
C HIS A 7 -13.21 4.54 4.77
N GLN A 8 -12.45 4.17 5.83
CA GLN A 8 -11.93 5.14 6.81
C GLN A 8 -11.30 6.37 6.15
N ASN A 9 -10.44 6.12 5.19
CA ASN A 9 -9.71 7.15 4.45
C ASN A 9 -10.33 7.41 3.07
N PHE A 10 -11.68 7.43 2.97
CA PHE A 10 -12.33 7.59 1.68
C PHE A 10 -11.64 8.67 0.81
N PRO A 11 -11.38 8.37 -0.48
CA PRO A 11 -11.75 7.17 -1.24
C PRO A 11 -10.83 5.95 -1.02
N GLY A 12 -9.62 6.13 -0.46
CA GLY A 12 -8.64 5.06 -0.28
C GLY A 12 -8.42 4.29 -1.59
N GLN A 13 -8.49 2.97 -1.52
CA GLN A 13 -8.34 2.06 -2.64
C GLN A 13 -9.49 2.15 -3.66
N PHE A 14 -10.62 2.72 -3.28
CA PHE A 14 -11.82 2.77 -4.11
C PHE A 14 -11.93 3.99 -5.02
N VAL A 15 -10.88 4.80 -5.16
CA VAL A 15 -10.94 6.08 -5.89
C VAL A 15 -11.44 5.92 -7.34
N HIS A 16 -10.96 4.91 -8.04
CA HIS A 16 -11.32 4.67 -9.44
C HIS A 16 -12.71 4.06 -9.59
N VAL A 17 -13.03 3.10 -8.73
CA VAL A 17 -14.36 2.46 -8.68
C VAL A 17 -15.43 3.47 -8.29
N ALA A 18 -15.17 4.32 -7.28
CA ALA A 18 -16.10 5.36 -6.85
C ALA A 18 -16.42 6.35 -7.98
N ARG A 19 -15.40 6.75 -8.75
CA ARG A 19 -15.60 7.60 -9.94
C ARG A 19 -16.42 6.91 -11.01
N ALA A 20 -16.05 5.68 -11.39
CA ALA A 20 -16.73 4.93 -12.42
C ALA A 20 -18.22 4.70 -12.08
N LEU A 21 -18.52 4.38 -10.82
CA LEU A 21 -19.91 4.27 -10.36
C LEU A 21 -20.68 5.60 -10.45
N ALA A 22 -20.03 6.73 -10.09
CA ALA A 22 -20.65 8.05 -10.10
C ALA A 22 -20.76 8.67 -11.51
N ASP A 23 -19.93 8.26 -12.45
CA ASP A 23 -19.99 8.68 -13.85
C ASP A 23 -21.21 8.09 -14.57
N ASN A 24 -21.69 6.91 -14.14
CA ASN A 24 -22.92 6.34 -14.67
C ASN A 24 -24.14 7.11 -14.13
N PRO A 25 -24.92 7.81 -15.01
CA PRO A 25 -26.03 8.65 -14.57
C PRO A 25 -27.21 7.87 -13.96
N GLN A 26 -27.26 6.55 -14.15
CA GLN A 26 -28.28 5.67 -13.55
C GLN A 26 -27.95 5.27 -12.12
N ASN A 27 -26.77 5.63 -11.60
CA ASN A 27 -26.36 5.30 -10.26
C ASN A 27 -26.50 6.49 -9.31
N GLU A 28 -26.97 6.20 -8.10
CA GLU A 28 -26.87 7.08 -6.94
C GLU A 28 -25.73 6.56 -6.06
N VAL A 29 -24.69 7.36 -5.84
CA VAL A 29 -23.52 6.93 -5.08
C VAL A 29 -23.41 7.72 -3.78
N ALA A 30 -23.34 7.01 -2.66
CA ALA A 30 -23.03 7.58 -1.36
C ALA A 30 -21.71 6.99 -0.83
N ALA A 31 -21.02 7.73 0.03
CA ALA A 31 -19.80 7.28 0.69
C ALA A 31 -19.81 7.63 2.17
N ILE A 32 -19.17 6.79 2.99
CA ILE A 32 -18.95 7.00 4.42
C ILE A 32 -17.45 6.99 4.70
N GLY A 33 -16.94 7.97 5.44
CA GLY A 33 -15.55 8.06 5.85
C GLY A 33 -15.33 8.81 7.16
N ASP A 34 -14.08 8.73 7.69
CA ASP A 34 -13.68 9.48 8.89
C ASP A 34 -13.67 10.99 8.60
N ALA A 35 -14.37 11.76 9.43
CA ALA A 35 -14.50 13.21 9.34
C ALA A 35 -13.14 13.93 9.25
N ARG A 36 -12.14 13.49 10.03
CA ARG A 36 -10.79 14.06 10.05
C ARG A 36 -10.04 13.88 8.73
N THR A 37 -10.30 12.78 8.05
CA THR A 37 -9.69 12.48 6.75
C THR A 37 -10.41 13.22 5.63
N LEU A 38 -11.73 13.19 5.64
CA LEU A 38 -12.56 13.85 4.64
C LEU A 38 -12.31 15.35 4.59
N SER A 39 -12.14 16.01 5.74
CA SER A 39 -11.90 17.47 5.81
C SER A 39 -10.58 17.91 5.14
N LYS A 40 -9.64 16.97 4.92
CA LYS A 40 -8.30 17.25 4.36
C LYS A 40 -8.18 16.87 2.88
N ARG A 41 -9.23 16.36 2.27
CA ARG A 41 -9.19 15.83 0.90
C ARG A 41 -10.20 16.53 0.00
N PRO A 42 -9.86 16.77 -1.27
CA PRO A 42 -10.84 17.24 -2.24
C PRO A 42 -11.92 16.18 -2.48
N ALA A 43 -13.09 16.62 -2.91
CA ALA A 43 -14.15 15.72 -3.33
C ALA A 43 -13.69 14.81 -4.46
N VAL A 44 -14.03 13.54 -4.38
CA VAL A 44 -13.68 12.52 -5.38
C VAL A 44 -14.45 12.73 -6.68
N HIS A 45 -15.75 13.02 -6.53
CA HIS A 45 -16.67 13.30 -7.62
C HIS A 45 -17.85 14.13 -7.09
N PRO A 46 -18.34 15.13 -7.84
CA PRO A 46 -19.40 16.03 -7.35
C PRO A 46 -20.75 15.33 -7.09
N LYS A 47 -21.03 14.22 -7.76
CA LYS A 47 -22.28 13.45 -7.58
C LYS A 47 -22.24 12.47 -6.40
N ILE A 48 -21.10 12.28 -5.74
CA ILE A 48 -21.01 11.38 -4.58
C ILE A 48 -21.47 12.11 -3.33
N ARG A 49 -22.57 11.64 -2.73
CA ARG A 49 -23.02 12.10 -1.41
C ARG A 49 -22.10 11.55 -0.33
N VAL A 50 -21.33 12.39 0.35
CA VAL A 50 -20.39 11.95 1.39
C VAL A 50 -20.97 12.19 2.78
N LEU A 51 -20.98 11.14 3.61
CA LEU A 51 -21.33 11.18 5.02
C LEU A 51 -20.06 10.97 5.85
N ALA A 52 -19.94 11.72 6.94
CA ALA A 52 -18.80 11.62 7.85
C ALA A 52 -19.22 10.92 9.13
N TYR A 53 -18.31 10.11 9.69
CA TYR A 53 -18.41 9.67 11.08
C TYR A 53 -17.17 10.14 11.85
N GLU A 54 -17.31 10.33 13.16
CA GLU A 54 -16.18 10.61 14.03
C GLU A 54 -15.63 9.32 14.62
N VAL A 55 -14.30 9.13 14.49
CA VAL A 55 -13.63 7.97 15.10
C VAL A 55 -13.76 8.08 16.61
N PRO A 56 -14.36 7.08 17.29
CA PRO A 56 -14.47 7.08 18.73
C PRO A 56 -13.09 7.01 19.39
N GLU A 57 -12.98 7.53 20.60
CA GLU A 57 -11.77 7.40 21.39
C GLU A 57 -11.39 5.92 21.57
N SER A 58 -10.08 5.66 21.64
CA SER A 58 -9.55 4.32 21.88
C SER A 58 -10.07 3.75 23.19
N GLY A 59 -10.17 2.42 23.25
CA GLY A 59 -10.73 1.72 24.39
C GLY A 59 -10.04 1.98 25.74
N SER A 60 -10.66 1.52 26.80
CA SER A 60 -10.19 1.66 28.17
C SER A 60 -8.79 1.08 28.38
N ALA A 61 -8.01 1.69 29.28
CA ALA A 61 -6.74 1.14 29.75
C ALA A 61 -6.88 -0.26 30.41
N THR A 62 -8.09 -0.62 30.83
CA THR A 62 -8.43 -1.93 31.42
C THR A 62 -8.71 -3.02 30.39
N THR A 63 -8.85 -2.67 29.12
CA THR A 63 -9.05 -3.68 28.05
C THR A 63 -7.83 -4.57 27.92
N HIS A 64 -8.07 -5.90 27.90
CA HIS A 64 -7.00 -6.87 27.70
C HIS A 64 -6.15 -6.53 26.46
N PRO A 65 -4.81 -6.55 26.52
CA PRO A 65 -3.94 -6.10 25.42
C PRO A 65 -4.26 -6.73 24.05
N TYR A 66 -4.63 -8.01 24.02
CA TYR A 66 -4.98 -8.71 22.77
C TYR A 66 -6.30 -8.24 22.14
N LEU A 67 -7.21 -7.68 22.95
CA LEU A 67 -8.53 -7.23 22.51
C LEU A 67 -8.57 -5.76 22.09
N ARG A 68 -7.53 -4.98 22.37
CA ARG A 68 -7.54 -3.52 22.14
C ARG A 68 -7.85 -3.15 20.70
N ASP A 69 -7.21 -3.82 19.72
CA ASP A 69 -7.46 -3.58 18.31
C ASP A 69 -8.92 -3.93 17.97
N HIS A 70 -9.39 -5.11 18.41
CA HIS A 70 -10.74 -5.56 18.14
C HIS A 70 -11.80 -4.68 18.80
N GLU A 71 -11.60 -4.27 20.05
CA GLU A 71 -12.51 -3.32 20.75
C GLU A 71 -12.59 -2.00 19.98
N SER A 72 -11.46 -1.45 19.55
CA SER A 72 -11.42 -0.23 18.73
C SER A 72 -12.22 -0.40 17.42
N HIS A 73 -12.10 -1.55 16.78
CA HIS A 73 -12.84 -1.87 15.56
C HIS A 73 -14.34 -1.99 15.83
N VAL A 74 -14.75 -2.65 16.90
CA VAL A 74 -16.18 -2.75 17.28
C VAL A 74 -16.78 -1.39 17.58
N ARG A 75 -16.08 -0.52 18.32
CA ARG A 75 -16.52 0.87 18.57
C ARG A 75 -16.72 1.66 17.28
N ARG A 76 -15.80 1.53 16.32
CA ARG A 76 -15.91 2.19 15.01
C ARG A 76 -17.07 1.61 14.21
N GLY A 77 -17.19 0.29 14.14
CA GLY A 77 -18.32 -0.38 13.49
C GLY A 77 -19.67 0.07 14.07
N GLN A 78 -19.75 0.27 15.38
CA GLN A 78 -20.97 0.77 16.04
C GLN A 78 -21.33 2.21 15.59
N VAL A 79 -20.32 3.09 15.46
CA VAL A 79 -20.58 4.47 14.98
C VAL A 79 -21.02 4.45 13.51
N VAL A 80 -20.37 3.63 12.68
CA VAL A 80 -20.78 3.45 11.27
C VAL A 80 -22.17 2.87 11.19
N LEU A 81 -22.54 1.86 12.00
CA LEU A 81 -23.90 1.33 12.07
C LEU A 81 -24.94 2.43 12.35
N ARG A 82 -24.67 3.31 13.31
CA ARG A 82 -25.58 4.46 13.60
C ARG A 82 -25.74 5.38 12.38
N THR A 83 -24.65 5.65 11.65
CA THR A 83 -24.69 6.42 10.41
C THR A 83 -25.51 5.71 9.33
N LEU A 84 -25.39 4.40 9.20
CA LEU A 84 -26.19 3.57 8.29
C LEU A 84 -27.68 3.62 8.65
N MET A 85 -28.03 3.55 9.93
CA MET A 85 -29.41 3.65 10.40
C MET A 85 -30.01 5.04 10.15
N GLN A 86 -29.25 6.11 10.28
CA GLN A 86 -29.68 7.46 9.90
C GLN A 86 -29.95 7.55 8.38
N LEU A 87 -29.07 6.96 7.57
CA LEU A 87 -29.26 6.90 6.12
C LEU A 87 -30.54 6.14 5.77
N LYS A 88 -30.78 5.00 6.41
CA LYS A 88 -32.01 4.20 6.26
C LYS A 88 -33.25 4.98 6.65
N ALA A 89 -33.20 5.70 7.78
CA ALA A 89 -34.29 6.54 8.24
C ALA A 89 -34.61 7.72 7.29
N SER A 90 -33.64 8.17 6.48
CA SER A 90 -33.89 9.16 5.40
C SER A 90 -34.56 8.60 4.15
N GLY A 91 -34.95 7.32 4.14
CA GLY A 91 -35.56 6.64 3.00
C GLY A 91 -34.56 6.16 1.93
N TRP A 92 -33.26 6.23 2.20
CA TRP A 92 -32.24 5.76 1.26
C TRP A 92 -31.67 4.41 1.71
N ALA A 93 -31.73 3.42 0.83
CA ALA A 93 -31.16 2.08 1.05
C ALA A 93 -30.29 1.71 -0.15
N PRO A 94 -29.08 1.16 0.07
CA PRO A 94 -28.20 0.72 -1.01
C PRO A 94 -28.65 -0.63 -1.57
N ASP A 95 -28.47 -0.81 -2.88
CA ASP A 95 -28.50 -2.13 -3.54
C ASP A 95 -27.15 -2.83 -3.36
N LEU A 96 -26.07 -2.05 -3.29
CA LEU A 96 -24.69 -2.49 -3.22
C LEU A 96 -23.92 -1.73 -2.14
N ILE A 97 -23.17 -2.47 -1.30
CA ILE A 97 -22.21 -1.91 -0.36
C ILE A 97 -20.80 -2.44 -0.70
N LEU A 98 -19.88 -1.53 -0.95
CA LEU A 98 -18.45 -1.80 -1.08
C LEU A 98 -17.72 -1.22 0.14
N ALA A 99 -17.07 -2.06 0.95
CA ALA A 99 -16.44 -1.62 2.17
C ALA A 99 -15.01 -2.14 2.34
N HIS A 100 -14.19 -1.38 3.06
CA HIS A 100 -12.90 -1.83 3.56
C HIS A 100 -13.05 -2.21 5.04
N PRO A 101 -12.89 -3.49 5.43
CA PRO A 101 -13.18 -3.94 6.79
C PRO A 101 -12.03 -3.69 7.80
N GLY A 102 -10.88 -3.23 7.34
CA GLY A 102 -9.62 -3.25 8.08
C GLY A 102 -9.63 -2.58 9.46
N TRP A 103 -10.55 -1.66 9.69
CA TRP A 103 -10.65 -0.93 10.96
C TRP A 103 -12.01 -1.06 11.63
N GLY A 104 -12.89 -1.97 11.14
CA GLY A 104 -14.15 -2.31 11.77
C GLY A 104 -15.41 -1.72 11.12
N GLU A 105 -15.29 -0.84 10.11
CA GLU A 105 -16.42 -0.23 9.40
C GLU A 105 -17.33 -1.26 8.75
N GLY A 106 -16.78 -2.42 8.39
CA GLY A 106 -17.48 -3.52 7.71
C GLY A 106 -18.24 -4.48 8.62
N LEU A 107 -18.20 -4.31 9.96
CA LEU A 107 -18.70 -5.34 10.90
C LEU A 107 -20.22 -5.56 10.84
N PHE A 108 -21.02 -4.48 10.66
CA PHE A 108 -22.47 -4.51 10.88
C PHE A 108 -23.30 -4.10 9.65
N LEU A 109 -22.78 -4.37 8.44
CA LEU A 109 -23.42 -3.89 7.21
C LEU A 109 -24.74 -4.59 6.94
N LYS A 110 -24.79 -5.92 7.08
CA LYS A 110 -26.00 -6.73 6.91
C LYS A 110 -27.02 -6.49 8.03
N ASP A 111 -26.59 -6.08 9.23
CA ASP A 111 -27.52 -5.71 10.31
C ASP A 111 -28.29 -4.42 9.96
N ALA A 112 -27.68 -3.49 9.25
CA ALA A 112 -28.33 -2.29 8.76
C ALA A 112 -29.16 -2.55 7.50
N PHE A 113 -28.59 -3.23 6.53
CA PHE A 113 -29.16 -3.48 5.19
C PHE A 113 -29.04 -4.95 4.80
N PRO A 114 -29.93 -5.83 5.30
CA PRO A 114 -29.85 -7.27 5.06
C PRO A 114 -29.96 -7.64 3.59
N ASP A 115 -30.73 -6.87 2.81
CA ASP A 115 -30.99 -7.14 1.39
C ASP A 115 -29.92 -6.58 0.45
N ALA A 116 -29.07 -5.65 0.93
CA ALA A 116 -27.99 -5.08 0.13
C ALA A 116 -26.92 -6.14 -0.17
N ARG A 117 -26.42 -6.15 -1.40
CA ARG A 117 -25.25 -6.97 -1.76
C ARG A 117 -23.99 -6.35 -1.16
N VAL A 118 -23.26 -7.10 -0.32
CA VAL A 118 -22.09 -6.61 0.43
C VAL A 118 -20.82 -7.24 -0.11
N LEU A 119 -19.93 -6.40 -0.65
CA LEU A 119 -18.57 -6.75 -1.03
C LEU A 119 -17.58 -6.06 -0.09
N GLN A 120 -16.61 -6.80 0.44
CA GLN A 120 -15.59 -6.21 1.30
C GLN A 120 -14.19 -6.52 0.79
N TYR A 121 -13.29 -5.53 0.89
CA TYR A 121 -11.94 -5.56 0.35
C TYR A 121 -10.92 -5.86 1.45
N PHE A 122 -10.44 -7.10 1.48
CA PHE A 122 -9.56 -7.65 2.50
C PHE A 122 -8.11 -7.55 2.05
N GLU A 123 -7.41 -6.53 2.51
CA GLU A 123 -6.01 -6.33 2.17
C GLU A 123 -5.08 -7.34 2.82
N TYR A 124 -5.36 -7.77 4.06
CA TYR A 124 -4.43 -8.63 4.77
C TYR A 124 -5.09 -9.46 5.87
N TYR A 125 -4.65 -10.70 5.96
CA TYR A 125 -4.95 -11.60 7.08
C TYR A 125 -3.65 -11.88 7.82
N TYR A 126 -3.60 -11.59 9.11
CA TYR A 126 -2.41 -11.71 9.93
C TYR A 126 -2.14 -13.16 10.32
N ASP A 127 -0.89 -13.59 10.19
CA ASP A 127 -0.45 -14.92 10.63
C ASP A 127 0.85 -14.79 11.44
N SER A 128 0.99 -15.64 12.44
CA SER A 128 2.21 -15.73 13.25
C SER A 128 3.39 -16.36 12.49
N HIS A 129 3.17 -16.91 11.29
CA HIS A 129 4.21 -17.57 10.50
C HIS A 129 4.08 -17.21 9.01
N GLY A 130 5.23 -16.97 8.37
CA GLY A 130 5.31 -16.72 6.94
C GLY A 130 4.73 -15.37 6.48
N GLY A 131 4.40 -14.48 7.42
CA GLY A 131 3.98 -13.10 7.20
C GLY A 131 5.02 -12.11 7.72
N ASP A 132 4.54 -10.94 8.11
CA ASP A 132 5.31 -9.84 8.65
C ASP A 132 5.84 -10.10 10.06
N VAL A 133 5.05 -10.81 10.88
CA VAL A 133 5.39 -11.09 12.29
C VAL A 133 6.53 -12.12 12.33
N GLY A 134 7.58 -11.82 13.09
CA GLY A 134 8.76 -12.66 13.26
C GLY A 134 9.67 -12.72 12.03
N PHE A 135 9.45 -11.90 11.00
CA PHE A 135 10.25 -11.92 9.78
C PHE A 135 11.64 -11.30 9.98
N ASP A 136 11.71 -10.15 10.65
CA ASP A 136 12.96 -9.41 10.81
C ASP A 136 13.58 -9.67 12.20
N PRO A 137 14.73 -10.37 12.26
CA PRO A 137 15.37 -10.70 13.54
C PRO A 137 15.91 -9.48 14.31
N GLU A 138 16.09 -8.32 13.66
CA GLU A 138 16.47 -7.07 14.34
C GLU A 138 15.31 -6.50 15.15
N PHE A 139 14.08 -6.87 14.79
CA PHE A 139 12.84 -6.44 15.48
C PHE A 139 12.05 -7.66 15.97
N PRO A 140 12.62 -8.45 16.93
CA PRO A 140 12.01 -9.70 17.32
C PRO A 140 10.64 -9.49 17.97
N ASP A 141 9.71 -10.37 17.62
CA ASP A 141 8.38 -10.40 18.20
C ASP A 141 8.36 -11.32 19.43
N THR A 142 7.48 -10.99 20.37
CA THR A 142 7.27 -11.76 21.61
C THR A 142 6.17 -12.79 21.44
N LEU A 143 6.04 -13.73 22.39
CA LEU A 143 4.91 -14.67 22.42
C LEU A 143 3.56 -13.94 22.41
N ASP A 144 3.49 -12.80 23.10
CA ASP A 144 2.28 -11.97 23.14
C ASP A 144 1.95 -11.33 21.80
N ASP A 145 2.96 -10.96 21.00
CA ASP A 145 2.76 -10.45 19.64
C ASP A 145 2.17 -11.55 18.74
N TYR A 146 2.70 -12.76 18.80
CA TYR A 146 2.16 -13.92 18.05
C TYR A 146 0.72 -14.26 18.45
N ALA A 147 0.41 -14.24 19.74
CA ALA A 147 -0.95 -14.52 20.22
C ALA A 147 -1.94 -13.40 19.80
N ARG A 148 -1.50 -12.14 19.90
CA ARG A 148 -2.31 -10.95 19.58
C ARG A 148 -2.73 -10.92 18.11
N VAL A 149 -1.86 -11.29 17.15
CA VAL A 149 -2.22 -11.27 15.72
C VAL A 149 -3.36 -12.23 15.40
N ARG A 150 -3.48 -13.35 16.10
CA ARG A 150 -4.61 -14.28 15.93
C ARG A 150 -5.94 -13.60 16.28
N VAL A 151 -5.97 -12.88 17.40
CA VAL A 151 -7.18 -12.17 17.85
C VAL A 151 -7.49 -10.96 16.96
N LYS A 152 -6.47 -10.31 16.40
CA LYS A 152 -6.62 -9.20 15.44
C LYS A 152 -7.43 -9.59 14.21
N ASN A 153 -7.37 -10.85 13.78
CA ASN A 153 -8.16 -11.36 12.67
C ASN A 153 -9.67 -11.50 12.95
N ALA A 154 -10.12 -11.35 14.20
CA ALA A 154 -11.55 -11.46 14.52
C ALA A 154 -12.40 -10.51 13.67
N THR A 155 -11.96 -9.28 13.48
CA THR A 155 -12.65 -8.30 12.61
C THR A 155 -12.74 -8.77 11.17
N GLN A 156 -11.65 -9.31 10.61
CA GLN A 156 -11.62 -9.82 9.24
C GLN A 156 -12.57 -11.01 9.06
N LEU A 157 -12.56 -11.93 10.03
CA LEU A 157 -13.42 -13.14 9.98
C LEU A 157 -14.90 -12.77 10.08
N ILE A 158 -15.27 -11.91 11.04
CA ILE A 158 -16.68 -11.47 11.21
C ILE A 158 -17.13 -10.72 9.96
N SER A 159 -16.31 -9.82 9.42
CA SER A 159 -16.63 -9.07 8.22
C SER A 159 -16.78 -9.97 6.99
N LEU A 160 -15.91 -10.97 6.82
CA LEU A 160 -16.00 -11.90 5.68
C LEU A 160 -17.24 -12.77 5.77
N MET A 161 -17.59 -13.24 6.97
CA MET A 161 -18.84 -14.02 7.17
C MET A 161 -20.09 -13.18 6.93
N GLY A 162 -20.05 -11.89 7.18
CA GLY A 162 -21.12 -10.93 6.89
C GLY A 162 -21.12 -10.37 5.44
N SER A 163 -20.24 -10.87 4.56
CA SER A 163 -20.15 -10.45 3.16
C SER A 163 -20.76 -11.47 2.21
N ASP A 164 -21.34 -10.99 1.11
CA ASP A 164 -21.71 -11.87 -0.02
C ASP A 164 -20.47 -12.28 -0.82
N LEU A 165 -19.46 -11.37 -0.88
CA LEU A 165 -18.20 -11.60 -1.58
C LEU A 165 -17.04 -10.88 -0.88
N GLY A 166 -15.94 -11.58 -0.67
CA GLY A 166 -14.66 -11.00 -0.29
C GLY A 166 -13.80 -10.70 -1.50
N LEU A 167 -13.04 -9.61 -1.45
CA LEU A 167 -12.09 -9.20 -2.46
C LEU A 167 -10.69 -9.10 -1.85
N SER A 168 -9.64 -9.42 -2.59
CA SER A 168 -8.25 -9.28 -2.15
C SER A 168 -7.37 -8.77 -3.29
N PRO A 169 -6.33 -7.94 -3.02
CA PRO A 169 -5.56 -7.31 -4.11
C PRO A 169 -4.68 -8.29 -4.90
N THR A 170 -4.13 -9.33 -4.24
CA THR A 170 -3.18 -10.26 -4.86
C THR A 170 -3.47 -11.71 -4.46
N GLN A 171 -2.94 -12.66 -5.21
CA GLN A 171 -3.06 -14.09 -4.89
C GLN A 171 -2.33 -14.41 -3.59
N TRP A 172 -1.15 -13.81 -3.37
CA TRP A 172 -0.43 -13.99 -2.12
C TRP A 172 -1.23 -13.50 -0.91
N GLN A 173 -1.84 -12.31 -0.99
CA GLN A 173 -2.67 -11.79 0.10
C GLN A 173 -3.90 -12.68 0.36
N LYS A 174 -4.57 -13.16 -0.70
CA LYS A 174 -5.64 -14.16 -0.60
C LYS A 174 -5.14 -15.45 0.09
N SER A 175 -3.95 -15.94 -0.26
CA SER A 175 -3.38 -17.17 0.29
C SER A 175 -3.07 -17.09 1.79
N ARG A 176 -3.01 -15.89 2.37
CA ARG A 176 -2.84 -15.70 3.83
C ARG A 176 -4.08 -16.09 4.63
N PHE A 177 -5.26 -16.07 4.01
CA PHE A 177 -6.50 -16.52 4.66
C PHE A 177 -6.51 -18.03 4.83
N PRO A 178 -7.18 -18.56 5.89
CA PRO A 178 -7.41 -19.98 6.03
C PRO A 178 -8.00 -20.58 4.75
N SER A 179 -7.52 -21.74 4.32
CA SER A 179 -7.91 -22.38 3.05
C SER A 179 -9.43 -22.48 2.86
N LEU A 180 -10.15 -22.81 3.93
CA LEU A 180 -11.62 -22.87 3.95
C LEU A 180 -12.30 -21.54 3.55
N LEU A 181 -11.64 -20.41 3.73
CA LEU A 181 -12.18 -19.08 3.45
C LEU A 181 -11.72 -18.52 2.10
N GLN A 182 -10.68 -19.11 1.51
CA GLN A 182 -10.11 -18.58 0.25
C GLN A 182 -11.10 -18.65 -0.93
N GLU A 183 -12.01 -19.63 -0.94
CA GLU A 183 -13.05 -19.74 -1.97
C GLU A 183 -14.04 -18.55 -1.96
N ARG A 184 -14.18 -17.88 -0.82
CA ARG A 184 -15.00 -16.69 -0.66
C ARG A 184 -14.32 -15.41 -1.11
N LEU A 185 -13.03 -15.48 -1.49
CA LEU A 185 -12.22 -14.33 -1.86
C LEU A 185 -11.92 -14.35 -3.36
N HIS A 186 -12.24 -13.27 -4.06
CA HIS A 186 -11.83 -13.01 -5.43
C HIS A 186 -10.65 -12.05 -5.44
N VAL A 187 -9.70 -12.31 -6.35
CA VAL A 187 -8.55 -11.42 -6.49
C VAL A 187 -8.85 -10.37 -7.54
N VAL A 188 -8.75 -9.11 -7.12
CA VAL A 188 -8.84 -7.95 -8.01
C VAL A 188 -7.96 -6.83 -7.45
N HIS A 189 -7.04 -6.33 -8.26
CA HIS A 189 -6.16 -5.22 -7.88
C HIS A 189 -6.81 -3.87 -8.18
N GLU A 190 -6.39 -2.81 -7.48
CA GLU A 190 -6.91 -1.44 -7.68
C GLU A 190 -6.54 -0.85 -9.04
N GLY A 191 -5.46 -1.36 -9.63
CA GLY A 191 -4.95 -0.92 -10.92
C GLY A 191 -3.95 0.23 -10.85
N VAL A 192 -3.17 0.35 -11.92
CA VAL A 192 -2.26 1.46 -12.18
C VAL A 192 -2.71 2.16 -13.46
N ASP A 193 -2.90 3.47 -13.44
CA ASP A 193 -3.18 4.26 -14.66
C ASP A 193 -1.91 4.32 -15.52
N THR A 194 -1.71 3.33 -16.40
CA THR A 194 -0.50 3.21 -17.24
C THR A 194 -0.41 4.23 -18.36
N GLU A 195 -1.47 4.98 -18.63
CA GLU A 195 -1.43 6.15 -19.51
C GLU A 195 -0.78 7.35 -18.82
N ARG A 196 -1.01 7.49 -17.53
CA ARG A 196 -0.42 8.53 -16.71
C ARG A 196 0.97 8.12 -16.18
N VAL A 197 1.11 6.87 -15.72
CA VAL A 197 2.35 6.32 -15.19
C VAL A 197 3.08 5.59 -16.32
N LYS A 198 3.98 6.30 -16.97
CA LYS A 198 4.75 5.80 -18.11
C LYS A 198 6.13 6.43 -18.17
N PRO A 199 7.08 5.81 -18.90
CA PRO A 199 8.37 6.44 -19.19
C PRO A 199 8.18 7.79 -19.85
N ASP A 200 9.01 8.77 -19.46
CA ASP A 200 9.09 10.06 -20.11
C ASP A 200 10.57 10.41 -20.32
N PRO A 201 11.08 10.34 -21.55
CA PRO A 201 12.48 10.64 -21.86
C PRO A 201 12.86 12.11 -21.63
N GLN A 202 11.85 12.99 -21.51
CA GLN A 202 12.06 14.41 -21.24
C GLN A 202 11.82 14.76 -19.75
N ALA A 203 11.53 13.78 -18.91
CA ALA A 203 11.32 14.01 -17.50
C ALA A 203 12.56 14.64 -16.86
N TRP A 204 12.33 15.47 -15.88
CA TRP A 204 13.36 15.98 -14.99
C TRP A 204 12.78 16.29 -13.62
N VAL A 205 13.62 16.24 -12.61
CA VAL A 205 13.23 16.61 -11.25
C VAL A 205 14.35 17.40 -10.58
N GLN A 206 13.96 18.42 -9.84
CA GLN A 206 14.89 19.18 -8.98
C GLN A 206 14.82 18.61 -7.57
N VAL A 207 15.97 18.17 -7.04
CA VAL A 207 16.09 17.71 -5.65
C VAL A 207 17.24 18.43 -4.99
N GLY A 208 16.94 19.32 -4.06
CA GLY A 208 17.94 20.26 -3.53
C GLY A 208 18.54 21.11 -4.66
N ASN A 209 19.88 21.11 -4.76
CA ASN A 209 20.62 21.83 -5.80
C ASN A 209 20.88 21.00 -7.06
N HIS A 210 20.40 19.74 -7.12
CA HIS A 210 20.64 18.83 -8.22
C HIS A 210 19.41 18.73 -9.13
N ARG A 211 19.65 18.77 -10.42
CA ARG A 211 18.63 18.49 -11.44
C ARG A 211 18.95 17.16 -12.10
N PHE A 212 18.03 16.20 -11.97
CA PHE A 212 18.16 14.86 -12.52
C PHE A 212 17.26 14.66 -13.73
N LYS A 213 17.72 13.84 -14.67
CA LYS A 213 17.02 13.45 -15.91
C LYS A 213 17.23 11.95 -16.18
N PRO A 214 16.45 11.32 -17.07
CA PRO A 214 16.71 9.96 -17.52
C PRO A 214 18.12 9.81 -18.08
N GLY A 215 18.80 8.74 -17.68
CA GLY A 215 20.21 8.49 -18.02
C GLY A 215 21.22 8.90 -16.94
N ASP A 216 20.83 9.73 -15.97
CA ASP A 216 21.65 9.98 -14.81
C ASP A 216 21.64 8.75 -13.87
N GLU A 217 22.73 8.50 -13.14
CA GLU A 217 22.82 7.42 -12.16
C GLU A 217 22.03 7.77 -10.88
N VAL A 218 20.71 7.73 -10.96
CA VAL A 218 19.82 8.01 -9.85
C VAL A 218 19.22 6.71 -9.33
N VAL A 219 19.55 6.37 -8.07
CA VAL A 219 18.92 5.26 -7.35
C VAL A 219 17.81 5.81 -6.48
N THR A 220 16.63 5.23 -6.56
CA THR A 220 15.47 5.69 -5.79
C THR A 220 15.01 4.66 -4.77
N PHE A 221 14.55 5.14 -3.63
CA PHE A 221 13.83 4.38 -2.61
C PHE A 221 12.58 5.17 -2.21
N VAL A 222 11.43 4.51 -2.24
CA VAL A 222 10.15 5.17 -1.92
C VAL A 222 9.34 4.35 -0.95
N SER A 223 8.88 5.00 0.11
CA SER A 223 7.88 4.43 1.03
C SER A 223 7.00 5.54 1.61
N ARG A 224 5.83 5.18 2.13
CA ARG A 224 4.94 6.14 2.82
C ARG A 224 5.65 6.80 3.99
N ASN A 225 6.31 5.97 4.82
CA ASN A 225 7.16 6.38 5.93
C ASN A 225 8.44 5.56 5.90
N LEU A 226 9.54 6.16 6.34
CA LEU A 226 10.88 5.58 6.35
C LEU A 226 11.03 4.70 7.60
N GLU A 227 10.61 3.44 7.48
CA GLU A 227 10.55 2.47 8.58
C GLU A 227 11.09 1.10 8.19
N PRO A 228 11.56 0.27 9.14
CA PRO A 228 12.10 -1.06 8.87
C PRO A 228 11.15 -2.00 8.12
N TYR A 229 9.86 -1.86 8.32
CA TYR A 229 8.82 -2.64 7.66
C TYR A 229 8.89 -2.59 6.13
N ARG A 230 9.43 -1.49 5.60
CA ARG A 230 9.72 -1.32 4.16
C ARG A 230 11.21 -1.41 3.85
N GLY A 231 11.99 -2.09 4.70
CA GLY A 231 13.41 -2.34 4.49
C GLY A 231 14.30 -1.09 4.55
N PHE A 232 13.80 0.01 5.15
CA PHE A 232 14.56 1.27 5.17
C PHE A 232 15.92 1.12 5.87
N HIS A 233 16.02 0.37 6.95
CA HIS A 233 17.26 0.09 7.68
C HIS A 233 18.27 -0.67 6.81
N THR A 234 17.83 -1.69 6.08
CA THR A 234 18.67 -2.45 5.13
C THR A 234 19.12 -1.57 3.98
N PHE A 235 18.20 -0.78 3.40
CA PHE A 235 18.53 0.16 2.34
C PHE A 235 19.57 1.20 2.79
N MET A 236 19.43 1.77 3.97
CA MET A 236 20.42 2.70 4.52
C MET A 236 21.79 2.07 4.64
N ARG A 237 21.87 0.82 5.13
CA ARG A 237 23.14 0.06 5.23
C ARG A 237 23.71 -0.32 3.86
N THR A 238 22.93 -0.28 2.81
CA THR A 238 23.37 -0.47 1.42
C THR A 238 24.20 0.71 0.93
N LEU A 239 23.98 1.94 1.44
CA LEU A 239 24.56 3.17 0.91
C LEU A 239 26.09 3.19 0.87
N PRO A 240 26.83 2.81 1.94
CA PRO A 240 28.31 2.81 1.90
C PRO A 240 28.86 1.89 0.79
N HIS A 241 28.24 0.71 0.64
CA HIS A 241 28.65 -0.27 -0.37
C HIS A 241 28.33 0.20 -1.79
N LEU A 242 27.16 0.79 -1.98
CA LEU A 242 26.74 1.35 -3.26
C LEU A 242 27.64 2.51 -3.68
N GLN A 243 27.93 3.42 -2.77
CA GLN A 243 28.81 4.56 -3.06
C GLN A 243 30.26 4.18 -3.35
N ALA A 244 30.75 3.09 -2.76
CA ALA A 244 32.05 2.53 -3.10
C ALA A 244 32.07 1.93 -4.52
N LEU A 245 31.01 1.23 -4.92
CA LEU A 245 30.89 0.61 -6.25
C LEU A 245 30.55 1.62 -7.36
N ARG A 246 29.75 2.64 -7.03
CA ARG A 246 29.25 3.66 -7.96
C ARG A 246 29.46 5.06 -7.39
N PRO A 247 30.69 5.60 -7.44
CA PRO A 247 31.03 6.87 -6.80
C PRO A 247 30.33 8.09 -7.41
N LYS A 248 29.68 7.97 -8.56
CA LYS A 248 28.89 9.05 -9.19
C LYS A 248 27.40 8.94 -8.95
N ALA A 249 26.91 7.83 -8.42
CA ALA A 249 25.48 7.62 -8.23
C ALA A 249 24.93 8.55 -7.13
N HIS A 250 23.76 9.11 -7.41
CA HIS A 250 22.94 9.84 -6.44
C HIS A 250 21.79 8.97 -5.96
N VAL A 251 21.40 9.15 -4.71
CA VAL A 251 20.30 8.42 -4.09
C VAL A 251 19.19 9.39 -3.70
N VAL A 252 17.97 9.15 -4.19
CA VAL A 252 16.79 9.94 -3.84
C VAL A 252 15.83 9.08 -3.01
N ILE A 253 15.58 9.54 -1.77
CA ILE A 253 14.75 8.84 -0.79
C ILE A 253 13.48 9.65 -0.55
N VAL A 254 12.33 9.05 -0.90
CA VAL A 254 11.00 9.66 -0.74
C VAL A 254 10.25 8.95 0.38
N GLY A 255 9.83 9.69 1.39
CA GLY A 255 9.04 9.15 2.50
C GLY A 255 8.94 10.10 3.69
N GLY A 256 7.92 9.89 4.52
CA GLY A 256 7.75 10.63 5.78
C GLY A 256 8.58 10.02 6.92
N ASP A 257 8.68 10.77 8.02
CA ASP A 257 9.44 10.34 9.20
C ASP A 257 8.58 9.63 10.27
N ASP A 258 7.27 9.45 10.01
CA ASP A 258 6.37 8.68 10.87
C ASP A 258 6.54 7.16 10.70
N VAL A 259 5.73 6.40 11.43
CA VAL A 259 5.59 4.94 11.31
C VAL A 259 4.18 4.60 10.87
N SER A 260 4.05 3.71 9.88
CA SER A 260 2.76 3.25 9.36
C SER A 260 2.34 1.88 9.90
N TYR A 261 3.29 0.96 10.02
CA TYR A 261 3.03 -0.46 10.25
C TYR A 261 3.88 -1.06 11.36
N GLY A 262 5.16 -0.71 11.42
CA GLY A 262 6.13 -1.25 12.35
C GLY A 262 6.09 -0.65 13.74
N ARG A 263 7.06 -1.02 14.57
CA ARG A 263 7.27 -0.43 15.89
C ARG A 263 7.82 0.99 15.75
N ARG A 264 7.52 1.83 16.72
CA ARG A 264 8.11 3.18 16.77
C ARG A 264 9.58 3.10 17.17
N PRO A 265 10.44 3.98 16.63
CA PRO A 265 11.81 4.11 17.10
C PRO A 265 11.84 4.61 18.55
N PRO A 266 13.01 4.59 19.22
CA PRO A 266 13.16 5.16 20.56
C PRO A 266 12.60 6.58 20.64
N SER A 267 12.04 6.94 21.82
CA SER A 267 11.40 8.24 22.05
C SER A 267 12.33 9.41 21.66
N GLY A 268 11.75 10.41 20.99
CA GLY A 268 12.45 11.62 20.58
C GLY A 268 13.29 11.49 19.30
N THR A 269 13.25 10.35 18.59
CA THR A 269 13.97 10.16 17.33
C THR A 269 13.09 9.61 16.21
N THR A 270 13.59 9.64 14.98
CA THR A 270 13.01 8.99 13.81
C THR A 270 13.97 7.93 13.26
N TYR A 271 13.46 6.95 12.53
CA TYR A 271 14.34 5.97 11.89
C TYR A 271 15.36 6.63 10.94
N ARG A 272 14.98 7.70 10.24
CA ARG A 272 15.92 8.46 9.43
C ARG A 272 17.07 9.02 10.27
N GLN A 273 16.79 9.68 11.39
CA GLN A 273 17.82 10.23 12.28
C GLN A 273 18.71 9.10 12.85
N LEU A 274 18.11 7.99 13.25
CA LEU A 274 18.84 6.85 13.79
C LEU A 274 19.85 6.31 12.79
N TYR A 275 19.42 5.99 11.56
CA TYR A 275 20.32 5.37 10.57
C TYR A 275 21.29 6.38 9.94
N CYS A 276 20.90 7.65 9.79
CA CYS A 276 21.86 8.71 9.41
C CYS A 276 22.96 8.86 10.46
N GLY A 277 22.62 8.80 11.75
CA GLY A 277 23.63 8.83 12.83
C GLY A 277 24.57 7.61 12.81
N GLN A 278 24.03 6.40 12.63
CA GLN A 278 24.85 5.19 12.55
C GLN A 278 25.84 5.22 11.37
N LEU A 279 25.48 5.86 10.27
CA LEU A 279 26.24 5.89 9.03
C LEU A 279 26.98 7.22 8.78
N ALA A 280 27.04 8.10 9.78
CA ALA A 280 27.51 9.47 9.63
C ALA A 280 28.92 9.58 9.00
N GLN A 281 29.82 8.62 9.30
CA GLN A 281 31.20 8.61 8.83
C GLN A 281 31.45 7.73 7.61
N SER A 282 30.43 6.93 7.18
CA SER A 282 30.62 5.93 6.12
C SER A 282 29.87 6.26 4.83
N VAL A 283 29.04 7.32 4.84
CA VAL A 283 28.22 7.76 3.70
C VAL A 283 28.58 9.19 3.31
N ASP A 284 28.79 9.41 2.02
CA ASP A 284 28.84 10.76 1.45
C ASP A 284 27.41 11.31 1.29
N TRP A 285 27.00 12.10 2.27
CA TRP A 285 25.66 12.67 2.34
C TRP A 285 25.38 13.73 1.27
N SER A 286 26.39 14.26 0.57
CA SER A 286 26.17 15.18 -0.54
C SER A 286 25.46 14.54 -1.73
N ARG A 287 25.47 13.19 -1.79
CA ARG A 287 24.83 12.38 -2.83
C ARG A 287 23.58 11.65 -2.37
N VAL A 288 23.10 11.88 -1.13
CA VAL A 288 21.87 11.27 -0.58
C VAL A 288 20.84 12.35 -0.29
N HIS A 289 19.70 12.26 -0.97
CA HIS A 289 18.69 13.31 -0.98
C HIS A 289 17.38 12.81 -0.38
N PHE A 290 16.99 13.34 0.78
CA PHE A 290 15.71 13.09 1.42
C PHE A 290 14.70 14.15 0.99
N THR A 291 13.62 13.75 0.32
CA THR A 291 12.61 14.68 -0.20
C THR A 291 11.39 14.83 0.69
N ARG A 292 11.27 13.99 1.74
CA ARG A 292 10.02 13.79 2.45
C ARG A 292 8.90 13.27 1.51
N ARG A 293 7.62 13.51 1.84
CA ARG A 293 6.49 13.19 0.96
C ARG A 293 6.41 14.24 -0.14
N LEU A 294 6.26 13.78 -1.38
CA LEU A 294 6.12 14.63 -2.55
C LEU A 294 4.66 14.69 -3.03
N PRO A 295 4.25 15.77 -3.69
CA PRO A 295 3.08 15.76 -4.54
C PRO A 295 3.17 14.64 -5.59
N TYR A 296 2.05 14.03 -5.96
CA TYR A 296 2.04 12.84 -6.83
C TYR A 296 2.77 13.07 -8.18
N GLN A 297 2.62 14.25 -8.75
CA GLN A 297 3.29 14.57 -10.02
C GLN A 297 4.83 14.61 -9.89
N ASP A 298 5.34 15.16 -8.79
CA ASP A 298 6.79 15.21 -8.55
C ASP A 298 7.33 13.82 -8.19
N TYR A 299 6.56 13.03 -7.46
CA TYR A 299 6.85 11.61 -7.22
C TYR A 299 6.97 10.82 -8.54
N LEU A 300 6.05 11.01 -9.50
CA LEU A 300 6.15 10.37 -10.80
C LEU A 300 7.42 10.77 -11.56
N ARG A 301 7.81 12.06 -11.50
CA ARG A 301 9.08 12.52 -12.09
C ARG A 301 10.29 11.85 -11.46
N VAL A 302 10.29 11.67 -10.11
CA VAL A 302 11.35 10.90 -9.43
C VAL A 302 11.43 9.48 -9.97
N MET A 303 10.29 8.81 -10.18
CA MET A 303 10.27 7.48 -10.79
C MET A 303 10.78 7.51 -12.24
N GLN A 304 10.35 8.47 -13.04
CA GLN A 304 10.74 8.58 -14.44
C GLN A 304 12.24 8.84 -14.66
N VAL A 305 12.92 9.50 -13.73
CA VAL A 305 14.37 9.71 -13.81
C VAL A 305 15.18 8.59 -13.13
N SER A 306 14.53 7.65 -12.48
CA SER A 306 15.18 6.57 -11.72
C SER A 306 15.91 5.59 -12.63
N ALA A 307 17.20 5.45 -12.46
CA ALA A 307 18.00 4.44 -13.14
C ALA A 307 17.83 3.05 -12.52
N ALA A 308 17.67 2.97 -11.19
CA ALA A 308 17.30 1.77 -10.46
C ALA A 308 16.42 2.13 -9.26
N HIS A 309 15.31 1.43 -9.11
CA HIS A 309 14.40 1.59 -7.98
C HIS A 309 14.53 0.43 -7.01
N VAL A 310 14.98 0.70 -5.78
CA VAL A 310 15.08 -0.31 -4.74
C VAL A 310 13.75 -0.39 -3.99
N TYR A 311 13.11 -1.55 -4.04
CA TYR A 311 11.85 -1.84 -3.37
C TYR A 311 12.01 -3.00 -2.39
N LEU A 312 12.03 -2.69 -1.12
CA LEU A 312 12.14 -3.69 -0.05
C LEU A 312 10.85 -3.73 0.77
N THR A 313 10.43 -4.91 1.16
CA THR A 313 9.28 -5.09 2.06
C THR A 313 9.41 -6.41 2.81
N VAL A 314 9.00 -6.41 4.09
CA VAL A 314 8.67 -7.67 4.77
C VAL A 314 7.52 -8.36 4.03
N PRO A 315 7.23 -9.66 4.23
CA PRO A 315 6.08 -10.32 3.63
C PRO A 315 4.75 -9.69 4.10
N PHE A 316 4.32 -8.64 3.40
CA PHE A 316 3.14 -7.82 3.73
C PHE A 316 2.48 -7.29 2.45
N VAL A 317 1.45 -6.47 2.60
CA VAL A 317 0.73 -5.82 1.48
C VAL A 317 1.71 -5.18 0.50
N LEU A 318 1.60 -5.54 -0.77
CA LEU A 318 2.40 -4.96 -1.85
C LEU A 318 2.08 -3.47 -2.00
N SER A 319 3.11 -2.62 -2.03
CA SER A 319 2.89 -1.18 -2.23
C SER A 319 2.66 -0.86 -3.70
N TRP A 320 1.76 0.06 -3.98
CA TRP A 320 1.53 0.60 -5.32
C TRP A 320 2.81 1.13 -5.98
N SER A 321 3.76 1.67 -5.17
CA SER A 321 5.01 2.24 -5.68
C SER A 321 5.85 1.27 -6.50
N MET A 322 5.79 -0.04 -6.22
CA MET A 322 6.50 -1.04 -7.03
C MET A 322 5.92 -1.15 -8.43
N LEU A 323 4.60 -1.29 -8.53
CA LEU A 323 3.93 -1.36 -9.84
C LEU A 323 4.04 -0.05 -10.60
N GLU A 324 3.96 1.10 -9.91
CA GLU A 324 4.17 2.41 -10.53
C GLU A 324 5.62 2.59 -11.01
N ALA A 325 6.62 2.09 -10.27
CA ALA A 325 8.01 2.09 -10.71
C ALA A 325 8.19 1.24 -11.98
N MET A 326 7.63 0.02 -12.00
CA MET A 326 7.65 -0.85 -13.19
C MET A 326 6.94 -0.18 -14.38
N ALA A 327 5.77 0.43 -14.16
CA ALA A 327 5.01 1.14 -15.19
C ALA A 327 5.75 2.36 -15.73
N ALA A 328 6.48 3.09 -14.88
CA ALA A 328 7.31 4.25 -15.24
C ALA A 328 8.61 3.88 -15.98
N GLY A 329 8.91 2.58 -16.12
CA GLY A 329 10.11 2.07 -16.78
C GLY A 329 11.36 2.03 -15.90
N CYS A 330 11.21 2.07 -14.57
CA CYS A 330 12.34 1.85 -13.66
C CYS A 330 12.83 0.40 -13.75
N LEU A 331 14.12 0.20 -13.60
CA LEU A 331 14.65 -1.13 -13.26
C LEU A 331 14.44 -1.35 -11.77
N VAL A 332 13.52 -2.25 -11.41
CA VAL A 332 13.22 -2.55 -10.01
C VAL A 332 14.16 -3.60 -9.47
N VAL A 333 14.82 -3.29 -8.34
CA VAL A 333 15.56 -4.22 -7.51
C VAL A 333 14.74 -4.47 -6.25
N GLY A 334 14.03 -5.59 -6.21
CA GLY A 334 13.08 -5.94 -5.15
C GLY A 334 13.64 -6.95 -4.16
N SER A 335 13.11 -6.96 -2.92
CA SER A 335 13.37 -8.05 -1.98
C SER A 335 12.76 -9.36 -2.48
N ALA A 336 13.49 -10.48 -2.34
CA ALA A 336 13.01 -11.82 -2.67
C ALA A 336 12.00 -12.32 -1.62
N THR A 337 10.96 -11.53 -1.36
CA THR A 337 9.84 -11.87 -0.48
C THR A 337 8.62 -12.29 -1.30
N ALA A 338 7.80 -13.17 -0.76
CA ALA A 338 6.70 -13.79 -1.49
C ALA A 338 5.75 -12.81 -2.21
N PRO A 339 5.32 -11.67 -1.61
CA PRO A 339 4.47 -10.70 -2.32
C PRO A 339 5.18 -10.04 -3.51
N VAL A 340 6.50 -9.86 -3.46
CA VAL A 340 7.28 -9.30 -4.57
C VAL A 340 7.47 -10.33 -5.67
N GLN A 341 7.74 -11.59 -5.29
CA GLN A 341 7.92 -12.71 -6.22
C GLN A 341 6.64 -13.10 -6.98
N GLU A 342 5.45 -12.71 -6.49
CA GLU A 342 4.20 -12.86 -7.27
C GLU A 342 4.21 -12.01 -8.55
N VAL A 343 4.93 -10.89 -8.54
CA VAL A 343 4.96 -9.92 -9.65
C VAL A 343 6.27 -9.94 -10.41
N ILE A 344 7.39 -10.05 -9.69
CA ILE A 344 8.74 -9.99 -10.28
C ILE A 344 9.34 -11.37 -10.42
N THR A 345 9.68 -11.74 -11.65
CA THR A 345 10.55 -12.86 -12.00
C THR A 345 11.96 -12.31 -12.20
N HIS A 346 12.91 -12.83 -11.41
CA HIS A 346 14.31 -12.36 -11.43
C HIS A 346 14.92 -12.46 -12.84
N GLY A 347 15.47 -11.36 -13.32
CA GLY A 347 16.13 -11.26 -14.63
C GLY A 347 15.16 -11.11 -15.82
N GLU A 348 13.85 -11.27 -15.63
CA GLU A 348 12.87 -11.13 -16.71
C GLU A 348 12.21 -9.74 -16.69
N ASN A 349 11.60 -9.36 -15.56
CA ASN A 349 10.88 -8.10 -15.40
C ASN A 349 11.27 -7.30 -14.15
N GLY A 350 12.40 -7.65 -13.55
CA GLY A 350 13.02 -7.01 -12.41
C GLY A 350 14.13 -7.87 -11.84
N LEU A 351 14.81 -7.37 -10.84
CA LEU A 351 15.87 -8.09 -10.13
C LEU A 351 15.44 -8.34 -8.69
N LEU A 352 15.72 -9.54 -8.18
CA LEU A 352 15.43 -9.92 -6.81
C LEU A 352 16.72 -10.06 -6.02
N THR A 353 16.70 -9.65 -4.76
CA THR A 353 17.83 -9.72 -3.84
C THR A 353 17.37 -10.10 -2.45
N ASP A 354 18.26 -10.62 -1.62
CA ASP A 354 17.95 -10.88 -0.21
C ASP A 354 17.64 -9.57 0.52
N PHE A 355 16.53 -9.58 1.28
CA PHE A 355 16.11 -8.45 2.12
C PHE A 355 17.16 -8.10 3.19
N PHE A 356 17.91 -9.09 3.68
CA PHE A 356 18.86 -8.94 4.80
C PHE A 356 20.30 -8.72 4.37
N ASP A 357 20.60 -8.66 3.06
CA ASP A 357 21.96 -8.49 2.55
C ASP A 357 22.18 -7.13 1.87
N PRO A 358 22.62 -6.09 2.62
CA PRO A 358 22.91 -4.78 2.05
C PRO A 358 24.02 -4.80 0.98
N GLN A 359 24.97 -5.74 1.09
CA GLN A 359 26.06 -5.86 0.10
C GLN A 359 25.55 -6.45 -1.21
N ALA A 360 24.70 -7.47 -1.15
CA ALA A 360 24.07 -8.05 -2.33
C ALA A 360 23.17 -7.02 -3.03
N ILE A 361 22.39 -6.24 -2.26
CA ILE A 361 21.58 -5.14 -2.82
C ILE A 361 22.48 -4.13 -3.54
N ALA A 362 23.56 -3.68 -2.90
CA ALA A 362 24.51 -2.73 -3.51
C ALA A 362 25.12 -3.26 -4.80
N LYS A 363 25.57 -4.53 -4.81
CA LYS A 363 26.14 -5.18 -6.00
C LYS A 363 25.11 -5.26 -7.13
N THR A 364 23.90 -5.72 -6.84
CA THR A 364 22.81 -5.83 -7.83
C THR A 364 22.50 -4.48 -8.45
N VAL A 365 22.36 -3.43 -7.62
CA VAL A 365 22.13 -2.07 -8.09
C VAL A 365 23.31 -1.55 -8.91
N ALA A 366 24.55 -1.76 -8.45
CA ALA A 366 25.74 -1.30 -9.15
C ALA A 366 25.92 -1.96 -10.53
N GLN A 367 25.63 -3.27 -10.62
CA GLN A 367 25.63 -4.01 -11.90
C GLN A 367 24.54 -3.48 -12.84
N ALA A 368 23.32 -3.28 -12.31
CA ALA A 368 22.19 -2.74 -13.07
C ALA A 368 22.44 -1.32 -13.61
N LEU A 369 23.23 -0.51 -12.90
CA LEU A 369 23.66 0.82 -13.37
C LEU A 369 24.79 0.75 -14.41
N ALA A 370 25.71 -0.23 -14.28
CA ALA A 370 26.83 -0.41 -15.19
C ALA A 370 26.38 -1.00 -16.53
N GLU A 371 25.60 -2.07 -16.45
CA GLU A 371 25.12 -2.87 -17.57
C GLU A 371 23.65 -3.21 -17.35
N PRO A 372 22.73 -2.28 -17.69
CA PRO A 372 21.30 -2.53 -17.52
C PRO A 372 20.89 -3.80 -18.30
N PRO A 373 20.24 -4.79 -17.66
CA PRO A 373 19.82 -6.00 -18.35
C PRO A 373 18.87 -5.62 -19.52
N PRO A 374 19.16 -6.08 -20.76
CA PRO A 374 18.35 -5.70 -21.91
C PRO A 374 16.92 -6.23 -21.80
N GLY A 375 15.94 -5.39 -22.14
CA GLY A 375 14.53 -5.74 -22.18
C GLY A 375 13.82 -5.87 -20.84
N VAL A 376 14.52 -5.83 -19.70
CA VAL A 376 13.90 -6.03 -18.37
C VAL A 376 12.96 -4.88 -17.99
N ARG A 377 13.30 -3.63 -18.33
CA ARG A 377 12.43 -2.47 -18.07
C ARG A 377 11.15 -2.51 -18.90
N GLU A 378 11.29 -2.87 -20.18
CA GLU A 378 10.17 -3.05 -21.10
C GLU A 378 9.26 -4.21 -20.65
N ALA A 379 9.84 -5.32 -20.20
CA ALA A 379 9.10 -6.45 -19.65
C ALA A 379 8.41 -6.08 -18.34
N ALA A 380 9.06 -5.31 -17.45
CA ALA A 380 8.45 -4.78 -16.23
C ALA A 380 7.18 -3.96 -16.56
N ARG A 381 7.30 -2.99 -17.46
CA ARG A 381 6.17 -2.19 -17.89
C ARG A 381 5.08 -3.05 -18.55
N ARG A 382 5.45 -3.96 -19.43
CA ARG A 382 4.50 -4.88 -20.08
C ARG A 382 3.72 -5.70 -19.06
N THR A 383 4.39 -6.23 -18.03
CA THR A 383 3.73 -6.94 -16.91
C THR A 383 2.65 -6.09 -16.26
N VAL A 384 2.91 -4.80 -16.01
CA VAL A 384 1.92 -3.91 -15.40
C VAL A 384 0.78 -3.59 -16.37
N VAL A 385 1.08 -3.32 -17.64
CA VAL A 385 0.05 -3.04 -18.66
C VAL A 385 -0.87 -4.25 -18.87
N GLU A 386 -0.32 -5.46 -18.92
CA GLU A 386 -1.10 -6.68 -19.19
C GLU A 386 -1.90 -7.18 -17.98
N ARG A 387 -1.41 -6.95 -16.75
CA ARG A 387 -2.00 -7.56 -15.54
C ARG A 387 -2.63 -6.55 -14.58
N TYR A 388 -2.20 -5.30 -14.60
CA TYR A 388 -2.54 -4.30 -13.58
C TYR A 388 -2.98 -2.96 -14.17
N ASP A 389 -3.15 -2.84 -15.50
CA ASP A 389 -3.67 -1.59 -16.07
C ASP A 389 -5.06 -1.29 -15.53
N LEU A 390 -5.21 -0.06 -15.04
CA LEU A 390 -6.45 0.40 -14.44
C LEU A 390 -7.63 0.29 -15.40
N ARG A 391 -7.47 0.74 -16.66
CA ARG A 391 -8.57 0.97 -17.59
C ARG A 391 -8.99 -0.28 -18.34
N SER A 392 -8.01 -1.05 -18.79
CA SER A 392 -8.25 -2.23 -19.64
C SER A 392 -8.37 -3.53 -18.85
N VAL A 393 -7.86 -3.59 -17.61
CA VAL A 393 -7.82 -4.81 -16.81
C VAL A 393 -8.57 -4.67 -15.48
N CYS A 394 -8.09 -3.82 -14.57
CA CYS A 394 -8.58 -3.85 -13.21
C CYS A 394 -9.98 -3.24 -13.04
N LEU A 395 -10.25 -2.07 -13.62
CA LEU A 395 -11.56 -1.45 -13.49
C LEU A 395 -12.68 -2.26 -14.13
N PRO A 396 -12.53 -2.86 -15.34
CA PRO A 396 -13.51 -3.79 -15.87
C PRO A 396 -13.78 -5.01 -14.96
N GLN A 397 -12.72 -5.59 -14.34
CA GLN A 397 -12.89 -6.67 -13.37
C GLN A 397 -13.70 -6.21 -12.15
N TRP A 398 -13.37 -5.03 -11.60
CA TRP A 398 -14.14 -4.44 -10.50
C TRP A 398 -15.60 -4.26 -10.86
N MET A 399 -15.89 -3.62 -12.01
CA MET A 399 -17.27 -3.36 -12.44
C MET A 399 -18.05 -4.67 -12.66
N GLY A 400 -17.43 -5.69 -13.24
CA GLY A 400 -18.02 -7.02 -13.36
C GLY A 400 -18.35 -7.66 -12.00
N LEU A 401 -17.46 -7.57 -11.02
CA LEU A 401 -17.70 -8.07 -9.66
C LEU A 401 -18.79 -7.28 -8.91
N LEU A 402 -18.92 -5.99 -9.19
CA LEU A 402 -19.96 -5.14 -8.60
C LEU A 402 -21.33 -5.34 -9.28
N GLY A 403 -21.38 -5.91 -10.49
CA GLY A 403 -22.60 -6.01 -11.29
C GLY A 403 -23.05 -4.65 -11.86
N ALA A 404 -22.09 -3.78 -12.18
CA ALA A 404 -22.29 -2.39 -12.57
C ALA A 404 -21.79 -2.11 -14.00
#